data_806a8a3f5588e87ab7976d29030e497e
#
_entry.id   806a8a3f5588e87ab7976d29030e497e
#
_cell.length_a   1.000
_cell.length_b   1.000
_cell.length_c   1.000
_cell.angle_alpha   90.00
_cell.angle_beta   90.00
_cell.angle_gamma   90.00
#
_symmetry.space_group_name_H-M   'P 1'
#
loop_
_entity.id
_entity.type
_entity.pdbx_description
1 polymer ?
#
loop_
_entity_poly.entity_id
_entity_poly.type
_entity_poly.pdbx_seq_one_letter_code
_entity_poly.pdbx_strand_id
1 'polypeptide(L)'
;MIDKINIPEFEVSEFNQAFKEVIESNFNYVRIKGEISEVKTATRGQIYLTLKDEDSILSGVIWDQKKKYLDINPEIGLEIIATGRITTWSRYKTTYQIDIDKIEIAGEGALLKLIEERKKRLQKKRLF
;
A
#
# COMPACT_ATOMS: atom_id res chain seq x y z
N MET A 1 18.24 -35.37 8.39
CA MET A 1 19.26 -34.34 8.65
C MET A 1 19.74 -33.76 7.32
N ILE A 2 19.73 -32.44 7.21
CA ILE A 2 20.21 -31.78 6.00
C ILE A 2 21.74 -31.69 6.03
N ASP A 3 22.38 -32.15 4.97
CA ASP A 3 23.82 -32.06 4.82
C ASP A 3 24.20 -30.59 4.57
N LYS A 4 25.23 -30.09 5.28
CA LYS A 4 25.71 -28.70 5.13
C LYS A 4 26.13 -28.35 3.70
N ILE A 5 26.60 -29.33 2.92
CA ILE A 5 27.00 -29.16 1.53
C ILE A 5 25.82 -28.75 0.65
N ASN A 6 24.59 -29.19 1.04
CA ASN A 6 23.38 -28.92 0.27
C ASN A 6 22.66 -27.65 0.69
N ILE A 7 23.18 -26.94 1.68
CA ILE A 7 22.60 -25.69 2.13
C ILE A 7 23.32 -24.55 1.41
N PRO A 8 22.60 -23.75 0.61
CA PRO A 8 23.25 -22.64 -0.10
C PRO A 8 23.81 -21.61 0.85
N GLU A 9 24.96 -21.08 0.50
CA GLU A 9 25.61 -20.01 1.26
C GLU A 9 25.52 -18.70 0.46
N PHE A 10 25.10 -17.64 1.13
CA PHE A 10 24.95 -16.32 0.52
C PHE A 10 25.73 -15.28 1.31
N GLU A 11 26.24 -14.28 0.63
CA GLU A 11 26.53 -13.02 1.29
C GLU A 11 25.22 -12.30 1.57
N VAL A 12 25.21 -11.33 2.48
CA VAL A 12 23.99 -10.61 2.86
C VAL A 12 23.29 -9.98 1.66
N SER A 13 24.04 -9.27 0.82
CA SER A 13 23.47 -8.64 -0.36
C SER A 13 22.93 -9.64 -1.39
N GLU A 14 23.61 -10.76 -1.54
CA GLU A 14 23.15 -11.84 -2.43
C GLU A 14 21.83 -12.43 -1.96
N PHE A 15 21.72 -12.67 -0.65
CA PHE A 15 20.47 -13.19 -0.09
C PHE A 15 19.32 -12.20 -0.26
N ASN A 16 19.56 -10.94 0.07
CA ASN A 16 18.54 -9.91 -0.05
C ASN A 16 18.07 -9.74 -1.50
N GLN A 17 18.99 -9.84 -2.46
CA GLN A 17 18.65 -9.75 -3.87
C GLN A 17 17.81 -10.96 -4.32
N ALA A 18 18.20 -12.16 -3.91
CA ALA A 18 17.44 -13.39 -4.22
C ALA A 18 16.03 -13.33 -3.61
N PHE A 19 15.93 -12.89 -2.37
CA PHE A 19 14.65 -12.70 -1.68
C PHE A 19 13.77 -11.68 -2.40
N LYS A 20 14.34 -10.54 -2.78
CA LYS A 20 13.65 -9.50 -3.52
C LYS A 20 13.05 -10.05 -4.83
N GLU A 21 13.83 -10.78 -5.59
CA GLU A 21 13.38 -11.37 -6.85
C GLU A 21 12.20 -12.32 -6.64
N VAL A 22 12.25 -13.16 -5.62
CA VAL A 22 11.18 -14.11 -5.30
C VAL A 22 9.91 -13.34 -4.90
N ILE A 23 10.03 -12.38 -4.00
CA ILE A 23 8.88 -11.61 -3.51
C ILE A 23 8.26 -10.78 -4.63
N GLU A 24 9.06 -10.07 -5.39
CA GLU A 24 8.54 -9.21 -6.47
C GLU A 24 7.96 -10.01 -7.63
N SER A 25 8.48 -11.22 -7.89
CA SER A 25 7.91 -12.10 -8.92
C SER A 25 6.56 -12.72 -8.50
N ASN A 26 6.42 -13.03 -7.23
CA ASN A 26 5.21 -13.70 -6.72
C ASN A 26 4.11 -12.72 -6.32
N PHE A 27 4.47 -11.49 -5.96
CA PHE A 27 3.52 -10.47 -5.51
C PHE A 27 3.63 -9.21 -6.35
N ASN A 28 3.74 -9.38 -7.65
CA ASN A 28 3.84 -8.26 -8.58
C ASN A 28 2.48 -7.62 -8.88
N TYR A 29 1.38 -8.25 -8.47
CA TYR A 29 0.05 -7.69 -8.59
C TYR A 29 -0.86 -8.31 -7.54
N VAL A 30 -1.14 -7.55 -6.49
CA VAL A 30 -1.95 -8.02 -5.35
C VAL A 30 -3.00 -6.98 -4.99
N ARG A 31 -4.05 -7.46 -4.35
CA ARG A 31 -5.10 -6.63 -3.76
C ARG A 31 -5.10 -6.86 -2.27
N ILE A 32 -4.89 -5.80 -1.50
CA ILE A 32 -4.80 -5.90 -0.05
C ILE A 32 -5.87 -5.02 0.56
N LYS A 33 -6.70 -5.63 1.40
CA LYS A 33 -7.77 -4.95 2.13
C LYS A 33 -7.27 -4.52 3.50
N GLY A 34 -7.52 -3.29 3.86
CA GLY A 34 -7.18 -2.79 5.19
C GLY A 34 -7.73 -1.39 5.42
N GLU A 35 -7.68 -0.97 6.67
CA GLU A 35 -8.04 0.38 7.06
C GLU A 35 -6.80 1.26 7.04
N ILE A 36 -6.93 2.47 6.50
CA ILE A 36 -5.85 3.45 6.54
C ILE A 36 -5.72 3.98 7.96
N SER A 37 -4.60 3.71 8.61
CA SER A 37 -4.32 4.18 9.97
C SER A 37 -3.42 5.40 10.03
N GLU A 38 -2.61 5.61 8.99
CA GLU A 38 -1.72 6.77 8.88
C GLU A 38 -1.61 7.21 7.42
N VAL A 39 -1.50 8.52 7.21
CA VAL A 39 -1.26 9.12 5.90
C VAL A 39 -0.26 10.24 6.07
N LYS A 40 0.78 10.25 5.26
CA LYS A 40 1.79 11.30 5.27
C LYS A 40 2.19 11.62 3.84
N THR A 41 2.07 12.89 3.45
CA THR A 41 2.54 13.35 2.15
C THR A 41 3.97 13.87 2.30
N ALA A 42 4.88 13.32 1.53
CA ALA A 42 6.27 13.73 1.54
C ALA A 42 6.48 14.99 0.69
N THR A 43 7.61 15.65 0.90
CA THR A 43 7.97 16.90 0.21
C THR A 43 7.92 16.78 -1.31
N ARG A 44 8.27 15.62 -1.86
CA ARG A 44 8.25 15.36 -3.30
C ARG A 44 6.88 14.95 -3.84
N GLY A 45 5.87 14.90 -2.98
CA GLY A 45 4.49 14.63 -3.35
C GLY A 45 4.03 13.20 -3.17
N GLN A 46 4.93 12.24 -2.94
CA GLN A 46 4.51 10.87 -2.70
C GLN A 46 3.78 10.75 -1.37
N ILE A 47 2.79 9.85 -1.34
CA ILE A 47 1.98 9.59 -0.16
C ILE A 47 2.42 8.28 0.47
N TYR A 48 2.86 8.34 1.72
CA TYR A 48 3.10 7.15 2.54
C TYR A 48 1.88 6.90 3.41
N LEU A 49 1.45 5.67 3.46
CA LEU A 49 0.32 5.30 4.31
C LEU A 49 0.58 3.97 4.99
N THR A 50 -0.19 3.71 6.04
CA THR A 50 -0.17 2.44 6.74
C THR A 50 -1.57 1.85 6.66
N LEU A 51 -1.65 0.61 6.18
CA LEU A 51 -2.86 -0.20 6.22
C LEU A 51 -2.82 -1.10 7.44
N LYS A 52 -3.95 -1.32 8.05
CA LYS A 52 -4.06 -2.23 9.20
C LYS A 52 -5.31 -3.10 9.11
N ASP A 53 -5.24 -4.24 9.77
CA ASP A 53 -6.39 -5.03 10.18
C ASP A 53 -6.29 -5.27 11.69
N GLU A 54 -7.02 -6.24 12.23
CA GLU A 54 -7.01 -6.52 13.67
C GLU A 54 -5.66 -6.99 14.19
N ASP A 55 -4.85 -7.62 13.35
CA ASP A 55 -3.65 -8.32 13.79
C ASP A 55 -2.35 -7.74 13.24
N SER A 56 -2.40 -6.92 12.20
CA SER A 56 -1.19 -6.61 11.44
C SER A 56 -1.24 -5.25 10.76
N ILE A 57 -0.08 -4.76 10.39
CA ILE A 57 0.06 -3.52 9.62
C ILE A 57 0.91 -3.78 8.37
N LEU A 58 0.69 -2.97 7.34
CA LEU A 58 1.49 -3.00 6.13
C LEU A 58 1.70 -1.55 5.66
N SER A 59 2.95 -1.20 5.42
CA SER A 59 3.28 0.10 4.85
C SER A 59 2.97 0.12 3.35
N GLY A 60 2.52 1.27 2.87
CA GLY A 60 2.27 1.48 1.45
C GLY A 60 2.78 2.83 0.97
N VAL A 61 3.00 2.93 -0.32
CA VAL A 61 3.40 4.17 -0.96
C VAL A 61 2.60 4.37 -2.24
N ILE A 62 2.17 5.62 -2.45
CA ILE A 62 1.59 6.07 -3.71
C ILE A 62 2.55 7.11 -4.26
N TRP A 63 3.25 6.77 -5.32
CA TRP A 63 4.21 7.69 -5.95
C TRP A 63 3.48 8.86 -6.58
N ASP A 64 4.12 10.01 -6.64
CA ASP A 64 3.52 11.25 -7.11
C ASP A 64 2.86 11.12 -8.49
N GLN A 65 3.52 10.47 -9.43
CA GLN A 65 3.00 10.29 -10.79
C GLN A 65 1.75 9.41 -10.86
N LYS A 66 1.43 8.66 -9.82
CA LYS A 66 0.24 7.81 -9.75
C LYS A 66 -0.95 8.49 -9.08
N LYS A 67 -0.74 9.61 -8.41
CA LYS A 67 -1.80 10.32 -7.67
C LYS A 67 -2.96 10.75 -8.57
N LYS A 68 -2.68 11.14 -9.80
CA LYS A 68 -3.69 11.56 -10.77
C LYS A 68 -4.65 10.46 -11.19
N TYR A 69 -4.31 9.21 -10.95
CA TYR A 69 -5.17 8.06 -11.26
C TYR A 69 -6.03 7.62 -10.09
N LEU A 70 -5.89 8.26 -8.94
CA LEU A 70 -6.68 7.92 -7.76
C LEU A 70 -8.07 8.51 -7.88
N ASP A 71 -9.09 7.66 -7.68
CA ASP A 71 -10.49 8.09 -7.67
C ASP A 71 -10.92 8.66 -6.32
N ILE A 72 -10.18 8.33 -5.27
CA ILE A 72 -10.47 8.77 -3.91
C ILE A 72 -9.21 9.29 -3.25
N ASN A 73 -9.38 10.22 -2.31
CA ASN A 73 -8.28 10.69 -1.48
C ASN A 73 -8.06 9.70 -0.35
N PRO A 74 -6.82 9.25 -0.12
CA PRO A 74 -6.54 8.39 1.03
C PRO A 74 -6.69 9.21 2.31
N GLU A 75 -7.58 8.76 3.17
CA GLU A 75 -7.88 9.41 4.46
C GLU A 75 -7.84 8.39 5.57
N ILE A 76 -7.39 8.81 6.75
CA ILE A 76 -7.37 7.97 7.95
C ILE A 76 -8.79 7.53 8.26
N GLY A 77 -8.95 6.24 8.56
CA GLY A 77 -10.24 5.64 8.91
C GLY A 77 -10.98 5.00 7.74
N LEU A 78 -10.53 5.21 6.50
CA LEU A 78 -11.13 4.56 5.35
C LEU A 78 -10.69 3.10 5.26
N GLU A 79 -11.65 2.22 5.05
CA GLU A 79 -11.37 0.83 4.70
C GLU A 79 -11.29 0.73 3.18
N ILE A 80 -10.16 0.29 2.68
CA ILE A 80 -9.86 0.27 1.26
C ILE A 80 -9.34 -1.08 0.80
N ILE A 81 -9.34 -1.26 -0.51
CA ILE A 81 -8.57 -2.30 -1.16
C ILE A 81 -7.51 -1.61 -2.00
N ALA A 82 -6.25 -1.83 -1.65
CA ALA A 82 -5.12 -1.29 -2.39
C ALA A 82 -4.64 -2.33 -3.39
N THR A 83 -4.51 -1.92 -4.64
CA THR A 83 -3.96 -2.78 -5.70
C THR A 83 -2.58 -2.29 -6.05
N GLY A 84 -1.63 -3.20 -6.10
CA GLY A 84 -0.25 -2.87 -6.44
C GLY A 84 0.67 -4.06 -6.33
N ARG A 85 1.94 -3.80 -6.18
CA ARG A 85 2.98 -4.84 -6.06
C ARG A 85 3.74 -4.66 -4.76
N ILE A 86 4.26 -5.77 -4.24
CA ILE A 86 5.11 -5.73 -3.06
C ILE A 86 6.55 -5.44 -3.51
N THR A 87 7.16 -4.46 -2.88
CA THR A 87 8.56 -4.12 -3.10
C THR A 87 9.34 -4.24 -1.81
N THR A 88 10.62 -4.58 -1.91
CA THR A 88 11.51 -4.71 -0.76
C THR A 88 12.73 -3.82 -0.95
N TRP A 89 13.29 -3.36 0.15
CA TRP A 89 14.63 -2.77 0.12
C TRP A 89 15.36 -3.09 1.42
N SER A 90 16.68 -3.07 1.35
CA SER A 90 17.51 -3.60 2.43
C SER A 90 18.83 -2.87 2.60
N ARG A 91 18.95 -1.64 2.13
CA ARG A 91 20.20 -0.90 2.21
C ARG A 91 20.56 -0.48 3.62
N TYR A 92 19.59 0.15 4.32
CA TYR A 92 19.82 0.65 5.69
C TYR A 92 19.00 -0.11 6.72
N LYS A 93 17.94 -0.73 6.30
CA LYS A 93 17.12 -1.63 7.10
C LYS A 93 16.41 -2.59 6.15
N THR A 94 16.01 -3.72 6.66
CA THR A 94 15.23 -4.69 5.88
C THR A 94 13.75 -4.35 6.01
N THR A 95 13.08 -4.09 4.90
CA THR A 95 11.67 -3.73 4.93
C THR A 95 10.98 -4.07 3.61
N TYR A 96 9.65 -4.09 3.65
CA TYR A 96 8.83 -4.24 2.46
C TYR A 96 7.61 -3.35 2.56
N GLN A 97 7.00 -3.08 1.42
CA GLN A 97 5.79 -2.25 1.35
C GLN A 97 5.01 -2.59 0.09
N ILE A 98 3.76 -2.17 0.04
CA ILE A 98 3.00 -2.22 -1.21
C ILE A 98 3.19 -0.90 -1.97
N ASP A 99 3.61 -1.02 -3.23
CA ASP A 99 3.68 0.08 -4.18
C ASP A 99 2.30 0.15 -4.84
N ILE A 100 1.49 1.12 -4.45
CA ILE A 100 0.07 1.17 -4.76
C ILE A 100 -0.18 1.82 -6.12
N ASP A 101 -0.93 1.12 -6.98
CA ASP A 101 -1.37 1.65 -8.27
C ASP A 101 -2.76 2.25 -8.20
N LYS A 102 -3.66 1.66 -7.41
CA LYS A 102 -5.00 2.20 -7.23
C LYS A 102 -5.60 1.80 -5.89
N ILE A 103 -6.60 2.56 -5.47
CA ILE A 103 -7.33 2.36 -4.24
C ILE A 103 -8.82 2.30 -4.55
N GLU A 104 -9.51 1.33 -3.95
CA GLU A 104 -10.96 1.19 -4.02
C GLU A 104 -11.51 1.24 -2.59
N ILE A 105 -12.73 1.74 -2.45
CA ILE A 105 -13.43 1.67 -1.16
C ILE A 105 -13.85 0.22 -0.91
N ALA A 106 -13.59 -0.28 0.28
CA ALA A 106 -14.04 -1.59 0.72
C ALA A 106 -15.19 -1.43 1.68
N GLY A 107 -16.18 -2.32 1.57
CA GLY A 107 -17.33 -2.35 2.47
C GLY A 107 -18.41 -1.33 2.13
N GLU A 108 -19.67 -1.74 2.27
CA GLU A 108 -20.83 -0.91 1.95
C GLU A 108 -20.92 0.34 2.83
N GLY A 109 -20.63 0.22 4.11
CA GLY A 109 -20.68 1.35 5.04
C GLY A 109 -19.74 2.47 4.68
N ALA A 110 -18.51 2.12 4.31
CA ALA A 110 -17.51 3.10 3.89
C ALA A 110 -17.90 3.77 2.58
N LEU A 111 -18.45 3.00 1.64
CA LEU A 111 -18.92 3.54 0.36
C LEU A 111 -20.07 4.52 0.55
N LEU A 112 -21.06 4.16 1.38
CA LEU A 112 -22.20 5.03 1.68
C LEU A 112 -21.74 6.35 2.32
N LYS A 113 -20.82 6.28 3.26
CA LYS A 113 -20.27 7.47 3.89
C LYS A 113 -19.60 8.39 2.88
N LEU A 114 -18.84 7.83 1.96
CA LEU A 114 -18.17 8.60 0.92
C LEU A 114 -19.19 9.27 -0.02
N ILE A 115 -20.25 8.56 -0.40
CA ILE A 115 -21.32 9.10 -1.25
C ILE A 115 -22.02 10.26 -0.55
N GLU A 116 -22.35 10.14 0.73
CA GLU A 116 -22.97 11.19 1.52
C GLU A 116 -22.09 12.45 1.59
N GLU A 117 -20.81 12.29 1.81
CA GLU A 117 -19.87 13.41 1.84
C GLU A 117 -19.80 14.12 0.49
N ARG A 118 -19.80 13.38 -0.61
CA ARG A 118 -19.80 13.94 -1.96
C ARG A 118 -21.10 14.71 -2.24
N LYS A 119 -22.24 14.19 -1.82
CA LYS A 119 -23.53 14.88 -1.93
C LYS A 119 -23.52 16.20 -1.17
N LYS A 120 -23.02 16.22 0.05
CA LYS A 120 -22.92 17.44 0.85
C LYS A 120 -22.06 18.50 0.17
N ARG A 121 -20.93 18.10 -0.42
CA ARG A 121 -20.07 19.03 -1.16
C ARG A 121 -20.78 19.61 -2.38
N LEU A 122 -21.48 18.79 -3.13
CA LEU A 122 -22.23 19.22 -4.32
C LEU A 122 -23.37 20.15 -3.95
N GLN A 123 -24.11 19.87 -2.88
CA GLN A 123 -25.18 20.72 -2.40
C GLN A 123 -24.67 22.10 -1.98
N LYS A 124 -23.55 22.14 -1.29
CA LYS A 124 -22.91 23.42 -0.93
C LYS A 124 -22.53 24.24 -2.16
N LYS A 125 -22.04 23.61 -3.22
CA LYS A 125 -21.69 24.29 -4.45
C LYS A 125 -22.91 24.80 -5.21
N ARG A 126 -24.05 24.13 -5.10
CA ARG A 126 -25.29 24.51 -5.79
C ARG A 126 -26.06 25.65 -5.14
N LEU A 127 -25.73 25.97 -3.91
CA LEU A 127 -26.38 27.07 -3.18
C LEU A 127 -25.90 28.45 -3.62
N PHE A 128 -24.99 28.50 -4.55
CA PHE A 128 -24.41 29.76 -5.03
C PHE A 128 -24.54 29.92 -6.52
#